data_a1d62f5b411f7a52aefd6d65f63de753
#
_entry.id   a1d62f5b411f7a52aefd6d65f63de753
#
_cell.length_a   1.000
_cell.length_b   1.000
_cell.length_c   1.000
_cell.angle_alpha   90.00
_cell.angle_beta   90.00
_cell.angle_gamma   90.00
#
_symmetry.space_group_name_H-M   'P 1'
#
loop_
_entity.id
_entity.type
_entity.pdbx_description
1 polymer ?
#
loop_
_entity_poly.entity_id
_entity_poly.type
_entity_poly.pdbx_seq_one_letter_code
_entity_poly.pdbx_strand_id
1 'polypeptide(L)'
;MKFNRLYTLLAGAALTVAVAGGYVYYKWQQVETLTNKGPTRLFTVEKGAHAARLIAELGEGETSPWAVRLWLRGHPELVAIKSGTYEIKEGAPLKETLSLFASGKEFHFSLTFVEGSRFEDWLKQLSSAPYLERLTVEQSETELAQELGIDNGKLEGWFLPETYAYTTHASDISILRRAYQDMKAFLDASWEKRQANLPYKTPYEALIMASIIEKETGQPDERAQIASVFVNRLRLGMKLQTDPTVIYGVKDRYDGNIRRSDLTDVNPYNTYVIDGLPPTPIAMPGKASIEAALNPKSTDYLYFVAKGGGAHYFSRTLDEHNRAVREFILKKP
;
A
#
# COMPACT_ATOMS: atom_id res chain seq x y z
N MET A 1 -32.29 -3.21 80.54
CA MET A 1 -32.22 -2.05 79.65
C MET A 1 -30.89 -1.92 78.83
N LYS A 2 -29.74 -2.45 79.25
CA LYS A 2 -28.47 -2.32 78.49
C LYS A 2 -28.38 -3.21 77.22
N PHE A 3 -29.00 -4.40 77.20
CA PHE A 3 -28.99 -5.31 76.06
C PHE A 3 -29.73 -4.76 74.84
N ASN A 4 -30.84 -4.07 74.95
CA ASN A 4 -31.59 -3.49 73.87
C ASN A 4 -30.80 -2.39 73.08
N ARG A 5 -30.00 -1.58 73.84
CA ARG A 5 -29.20 -0.52 73.21
C ARG A 5 -28.07 -1.08 72.35
N LEU A 6 -27.45 -2.21 72.71
CA LEU A 6 -26.40 -2.86 71.90
C LEU A 6 -26.96 -3.41 70.57
N TYR A 7 -28.13 -4.08 70.67
CA TYR A 7 -28.78 -4.58 69.43
C TYR A 7 -29.24 -3.44 68.52
N THR A 8 -29.71 -2.34 69.07
CA THR A 8 -30.10 -1.16 68.24
C THR A 8 -28.88 -0.53 67.57
N LEU A 9 -27.72 -0.43 68.25
CA LEU A 9 -26.49 0.08 67.73
C LEU A 9 -25.92 -0.87 66.64
N LEU A 10 -25.94 -2.18 66.91
CA LEU A 10 -25.50 -3.17 65.91
C LEU A 10 -26.42 -3.18 64.68
N ALA A 11 -27.73 -3.09 64.86
CA ALA A 11 -28.66 -2.98 63.72
C ALA A 11 -28.47 -1.68 62.92
N GLY A 12 -28.24 -0.55 63.64
CA GLY A 12 -27.92 0.73 63.01
C GLY A 12 -26.61 0.67 62.23
N ALA A 13 -25.55 0.05 62.77
CA ALA A 13 -24.28 -0.14 62.07
C ALA A 13 -24.44 -1.04 60.86
N ALA A 14 -25.17 -2.16 61.00
CA ALA A 14 -25.44 -3.07 59.89
C ALA A 14 -26.21 -2.38 58.70
N LEU A 15 -27.22 -1.56 59.08
CA LEU A 15 -27.98 -0.78 58.08
C LEU A 15 -27.07 0.25 57.36
N THR A 16 -26.22 0.94 58.16
CA THR A 16 -25.26 1.89 57.53
C THR A 16 -24.30 1.24 56.57
N VAL A 17 -23.76 0.06 56.92
CA VAL A 17 -22.88 -0.74 56.06
C VAL A 17 -23.63 -1.20 54.80
N ALA A 18 -24.88 -1.66 54.94
CA ALA A 18 -25.71 -2.08 53.79
C ALA A 18 -26.01 -0.90 52.85
N VAL A 19 -26.35 0.28 53.38
CA VAL A 19 -26.60 1.48 52.58
C VAL A 19 -25.34 1.94 51.89
N ALA A 20 -24.19 1.97 52.58
CA ALA A 20 -22.90 2.34 52.01
C ALA A 20 -22.47 1.34 50.91
N GLY A 21 -22.61 0.04 51.17
CA GLY A 21 -22.34 -1.00 50.20
C GLY A 21 -23.22 -0.90 48.96
N GLY A 22 -24.52 -0.66 49.14
CA GLY A 22 -25.47 -0.44 48.05
C GLY A 22 -25.12 0.78 47.21
N TYR A 23 -24.67 1.88 47.87
CA TYR A 23 -24.23 3.09 47.16
C TYR A 23 -22.94 2.85 46.35
N VAL A 24 -21.97 2.12 46.91
CA VAL A 24 -20.74 1.76 46.20
C VAL A 24 -21.07 0.87 45.01
N TYR A 25 -21.94 -0.14 45.17
CA TYR A 25 -22.40 -1.01 44.10
C TYR A 25 -23.13 -0.22 43.00
N TYR A 26 -24.01 0.70 43.38
CA TYR A 26 -24.70 1.57 42.41
C TYR A 26 -23.70 2.40 41.59
N LYS A 27 -22.70 2.98 42.23
CA LYS A 27 -21.65 3.75 41.56
C LYS A 27 -20.74 2.88 40.66
N TRP A 28 -20.48 1.64 41.07
CA TRP A 28 -19.79 0.65 40.25
C TRP A 28 -20.59 0.34 38.99
N GLN A 29 -21.86 0.07 39.11
CA GLN A 29 -22.76 -0.21 38.01
C GLN A 29 -22.87 0.96 37.04
N GLN A 30 -22.85 2.20 37.53
CA GLN A 30 -22.81 3.37 36.63
C GLN A 30 -21.57 3.37 35.72
N VAL A 31 -20.40 2.95 36.21
CA VAL A 31 -19.20 2.85 35.38
C VAL A 31 -19.27 1.65 34.43
N GLU A 32 -19.74 0.50 34.92
CA GLU A 32 -19.86 -0.74 34.13
C GLU A 32 -20.79 -0.59 32.91
N THR A 33 -21.84 0.22 33.04
CA THR A 33 -22.87 0.42 32.01
C THR A 33 -22.58 1.62 31.08
N LEU A 34 -21.44 2.29 31.23
CA LEU A 34 -21.07 3.39 30.37
C LEU A 34 -20.96 2.92 28.92
N THR A 35 -21.41 3.77 28.00
CA THR A 35 -21.28 3.60 26.58
C THR A 35 -20.46 4.72 25.97
N ASN A 36 -19.96 4.53 24.77
CA ASN A 36 -19.26 5.57 24.01
C ASN A 36 -20.25 6.66 23.59
N LYS A 37 -19.90 7.91 23.86
CA LYS A 37 -20.62 9.09 23.39
C LYS A 37 -20.20 9.47 21.98
N GLY A 38 -21.16 10.00 21.21
CA GLY A 38 -20.96 10.50 19.87
C GLY A 38 -20.96 9.39 18.80
N PRO A 39 -20.86 9.78 17.53
CA PRO A 39 -20.95 8.86 16.40
C PRO A 39 -19.76 7.92 16.30
N THR A 40 -19.90 6.86 15.52
CA THR A 40 -18.77 6.00 15.13
C THR A 40 -17.68 6.83 14.47
N ARG A 41 -16.45 6.74 15.00
CA ARG A 41 -15.30 7.52 14.51
C ARG A 41 -13.98 6.82 14.79
N LEU A 42 -12.94 7.26 14.09
CA LEU A 42 -11.57 6.96 14.49
C LEU A 42 -11.17 7.84 15.68
N PHE A 43 -10.54 7.21 16.67
CA PHE A 43 -10.06 7.85 17.88
C PHE A 43 -8.60 7.50 18.12
N THR A 44 -7.75 8.52 18.23
CA THR A 44 -6.32 8.33 18.46
C THR A 44 -6.02 8.37 19.94
N VAL A 45 -5.47 7.29 20.46
CA VAL A 45 -4.97 7.16 21.83
C VAL A 45 -3.49 7.56 21.84
N GLU A 46 -3.19 8.66 22.48
CA GLU A 46 -1.83 9.19 22.57
C GLU A 46 -0.94 8.33 23.49
N LYS A 47 0.37 8.38 23.25
CA LYS A 47 1.35 7.69 24.10
C LYS A 47 1.27 8.20 25.54
N GLY A 48 1.09 7.28 26.49
CA GLY A 48 0.94 7.60 27.91
C GLY A 48 -0.49 7.94 28.33
N ALA A 49 -1.48 7.71 27.49
CA ALA A 49 -2.88 7.86 27.88
C ALA A 49 -3.25 6.89 29.01
N HIS A 50 -4.10 7.35 29.94
CA HIS A 50 -4.56 6.57 31.08
C HIS A 50 -6.04 6.21 30.95
N ALA A 51 -6.41 4.98 31.29
CA ALA A 51 -7.78 4.48 31.20
C ALA A 51 -8.79 5.38 31.88
N ALA A 52 -8.47 5.93 33.08
CA ALA A 52 -9.37 6.82 33.81
C ALA A 52 -9.69 8.12 33.05
N ARG A 53 -8.73 8.69 32.30
CA ARG A 53 -8.94 9.87 31.45
C ARG A 53 -9.82 9.51 30.24
N LEU A 54 -9.57 8.38 29.62
CA LEU A 54 -10.34 7.91 28.47
C LEU A 54 -11.80 7.61 28.84
N ILE A 55 -12.05 7.07 30.06
CA ILE A 55 -13.40 6.89 30.58
C ILE A 55 -14.13 8.24 30.67
N ALA A 56 -13.47 9.27 31.21
CA ALA A 56 -14.07 10.60 31.34
C ALA A 56 -14.29 11.31 29.99
N GLU A 57 -13.44 11.02 28.99
CA GLU A 57 -13.52 11.61 27.68
C GLU A 57 -14.56 10.94 26.77
N LEU A 58 -14.60 9.61 26.77
CA LEU A 58 -15.42 8.81 25.87
C LEU A 58 -16.75 8.37 26.44
N GLY A 59 -16.86 8.26 27.76
CA GLY A 59 -18.07 7.77 28.45
C GLY A 59 -19.21 8.78 28.38
N GLU A 60 -20.40 8.30 28.07
CA GLU A 60 -21.64 9.06 28.21
C GLU A 60 -22.21 8.84 29.62
N GLY A 61 -22.32 9.93 30.36
CA GLY A 61 -22.85 9.93 31.73
C GLY A 61 -21.87 10.52 32.76
N GLU A 62 -22.45 10.87 33.94
CA GLU A 62 -21.66 11.40 35.05
C GLU A 62 -21.04 10.28 35.87
N THR A 63 -19.72 10.33 36.01
CA THR A 63 -18.97 9.39 36.85
C THR A 63 -18.15 10.11 37.89
N SER A 64 -18.07 9.52 39.11
CA SER A 64 -17.18 10.06 40.12
C SER A 64 -15.78 9.46 39.99
N PRO A 65 -14.71 10.28 40.16
CA PRO A 65 -13.32 9.79 39.97
C PRO A 65 -12.94 8.61 40.89
N TRP A 66 -13.54 8.52 42.09
CA TRP A 66 -13.28 7.42 43.01
C TRP A 66 -13.94 6.11 42.53
N ALA A 67 -15.14 6.17 41.94
CA ALA A 67 -15.82 5.00 41.39
C ALA A 67 -15.09 4.45 40.20
N VAL A 68 -14.61 5.32 39.27
CA VAL A 68 -13.75 4.94 38.15
C VAL A 68 -12.48 4.24 38.63
N ARG A 69 -11.80 4.80 39.66
CA ARG A 69 -10.60 4.16 40.21
C ARG A 69 -10.89 2.81 40.86
N LEU A 70 -12.02 2.69 41.57
CA LEU A 70 -12.43 1.42 42.17
C LEU A 70 -12.75 0.38 41.07
N TRP A 71 -13.49 0.77 40.06
CA TRP A 71 -13.86 -0.08 38.94
C TRP A 71 -12.61 -0.57 38.17
N LEU A 72 -11.64 0.30 37.90
CA LEU A 72 -10.37 -0.07 37.24
C LEU A 72 -9.53 -1.03 38.11
N ARG A 73 -9.61 -0.96 39.43
CA ARG A 73 -8.97 -1.95 40.34
C ARG A 73 -9.56 -3.35 40.14
N GLY A 74 -10.85 -3.42 39.85
CA GLY A 74 -11.53 -4.68 39.52
C GLY A 74 -11.30 -5.19 38.09
N HIS A 75 -10.75 -4.33 37.23
CA HIS A 75 -10.47 -4.64 35.81
C HIS A 75 -9.02 -4.27 35.45
N PRO A 76 -8.00 -4.94 36.05
CA PRO A 76 -6.61 -4.60 35.83
C PRO A 76 -6.17 -4.79 34.36
N GLU A 77 -6.83 -5.67 33.61
CA GLU A 77 -6.61 -5.92 32.19
C GLU A 77 -6.92 -4.72 31.28
N LEU A 78 -7.77 -3.78 31.79
CA LEU A 78 -8.16 -2.58 31.01
C LEU A 78 -7.27 -1.37 31.28
N VAL A 79 -6.26 -1.50 32.16
CA VAL A 79 -5.36 -0.39 32.52
C VAL A 79 -4.20 -0.23 31.55
N ALA A 80 -3.76 -1.32 30.91
CA ALA A 80 -2.61 -1.35 30.02
C ALA A 80 -2.97 -0.81 28.62
N ILE A 81 -3.35 0.46 28.54
CA ILE A 81 -3.75 1.12 27.29
C ILE A 81 -2.55 1.26 26.34
N LYS A 82 -2.73 0.86 25.10
CA LYS A 82 -1.75 1.02 24.03
C LYS A 82 -2.10 2.23 23.16
N SER A 83 -1.09 3.02 22.81
CA SER A 83 -1.24 4.11 21.83
C SER A 83 -1.56 3.57 20.45
N GLY A 84 -2.25 4.38 19.64
CA GLY A 84 -2.67 4.00 18.28
C GLY A 84 -4.01 4.61 17.93
N THR A 85 -4.48 4.36 16.73
CA THR A 85 -5.81 4.80 16.28
C THR A 85 -6.76 3.61 16.23
N TYR A 86 -7.95 3.78 16.78
CA TYR A 86 -8.96 2.74 16.93
C TYR A 86 -10.31 3.23 16.40
N GLU A 87 -11.08 2.33 15.81
CA GLU A 87 -12.47 2.63 15.50
C GLU A 87 -13.33 2.43 16.73
N ILE A 88 -13.92 3.51 17.26
CA ILE A 88 -14.89 3.46 18.34
C ILE A 88 -16.29 3.59 17.78
N LYS A 89 -17.18 2.66 18.19
CA LYS A 89 -18.56 2.60 17.71
C LYS A 89 -19.47 3.41 18.62
N GLU A 90 -20.44 4.09 18.04
CA GLU A 90 -21.50 4.77 18.77
C GLU A 90 -22.25 3.80 19.70
N GLY A 91 -22.46 4.20 20.93
CA GLY A 91 -23.23 3.44 21.91
C GLY A 91 -22.61 2.11 22.35
N ALA A 92 -21.42 1.73 21.85
CA ALA A 92 -20.76 0.50 22.31
C ALA A 92 -20.36 0.61 23.78
N PRO A 93 -20.39 -0.51 24.56
CA PRO A 93 -19.95 -0.50 25.97
C PRO A 93 -18.52 0.03 26.08
N LEU A 94 -18.30 0.98 26.96
CA LEU A 94 -16.98 1.60 27.15
C LEU A 94 -15.92 0.58 27.60
N LYS A 95 -16.34 -0.45 28.34
CA LYS A 95 -15.50 -1.59 28.71
C LYS A 95 -14.91 -2.31 27.50
N GLU A 96 -15.71 -2.53 26.44
CA GLU A 96 -15.24 -3.15 25.20
C GLU A 96 -14.25 -2.22 24.48
N THR A 97 -14.51 -0.91 24.47
CA THR A 97 -13.60 0.08 23.90
C THR A 97 -12.27 0.11 24.63
N LEU A 98 -12.26 0.06 25.98
CA LEU A 98 -11.00 -0.02 26.74
C LEU A 98 -10.28 -1.34 26.51
N SER A 99 -11.02 -2.45 26.38
CA SER A 99 -10.46 -3.75 26.03
C SER A 99 -9.81 -3.73 24.64
N LEU A 100 -10.43 -3.05 23.67
CA LEU A 100 -9.85 -2.82 22.33
C LEU A 100 -8.52 -2.06 22.44
N PHE A 101 -8.47 -0.97 23.19
CA PHE A 101 -7.24 -0.19 23.43
C PHE A 101 -6.16 -1.02 24.16
N ALA A 102 -6.53 -1.80 25.16
CA ALA A 102 -5.60 -2.67 25.88
C ALA A 102 -5.05 -3.80 24.98
N SER A 103 -5.87 -4.32 24.05
CA SER A 103 -5.45 -5.34 23.10
C SER A 103 -4.42 -4.83 22.10
N GLY A 104 -4.47 -3.55 21.74
CA GLY A 104 -3.63 -2.94 20.70
C GLY A 104 -4.04 -3.33 19.28
N LYS A 105 -5.28 -3.75 19.07
CA LYS A 105 -5.82 -4.00 17.73
C LYS A 105 -6.22 -2.68 17.09
N GLU A 106 -5.22 -1.98 16.56
CA GLU A 106 -5.39 -0.69 15.88
C GLU A 106 -6.23 -0.79 14.62
N PHE A 107 -6.79 0.33 14.18
CA PHE A 107 -7.39 0.46 12.86
C PHE A 107 -6.30 0.39 11.79
N HIS A 108 -6.51 -0.43 10.77
CA HIS A 108 -5.59 -0.56 9.65
C HIS A 108 -6.05 0.33 8.51
N PHE A 109 -5.23 1.30 8.18
CA PHE A 109 -5.31 2.06 6.92
C PHE A 109 -4.73 1.23 5.79
N SER A 110 -5.04 1.56 4.56
CA SER A 110 -4.46 0.90 3.39
C SER A 110 -4.14 1.90 2.29
N LEU A 111 -3.04 1.64 1.58
CA LEU A 111 -2.65 2.31 0.35
C LEU A 111 -2.57 1.27 -0.76
N THR A 112 -3.27 1.53 -1.86
CA THR A 112 -3.22 0.68 -3.06
C THR A 112 -2.40 1.38 -4.11
N PHE A 113 -1.29 0.77 -4.49
CA PHE A 113 -0.45 1.23 -5.58
C PHE A 113 -0.79 0.47 -6.86
N VAL A 114 -1.04 1.21 -7.92
CA VAL A 114 -1.51 0.66 -9.19
C VAL A 114 -0.32 0.26 -10.07
N GLU A 115 -0.43 -0.89 -10.73
CA GLU A 115 0.54 -1.35 -11.74
C GLU A 115 0.72 -0.29 -12.84
N GLY A 116 1.94 -0.16 -13.35
CA GLY A 116 2.28 0.82 -14.38
C GLY A 116 2.37 2.28 -13.91
N SER A 117 2.15 2.57 -12.61
CA SER A 117 2.43 3.89 -12.03
C SER A 117 3.94 4.13 -11.89
N ARG A 118 4.35 5.39 -11.79
CA ARG A 118 5.74 5.79 -11.57
C ARG A 118 6.04 5.96 -10.09
N PHE A 119 7.30 5.93 -9.72
CA PHE A 119 7.72 6.17 -8.33
C PHE A 119 7.27 7.54 -7.81
N GLU A 120 7.28 8.57 -8.63
CA GLU A 120 6.78 9.90 -8.25
C GLU A 120 5.30 9.90 -7.87
N ASP A 121 4.48 9.04 -8.47
CA ASP A 121 3.06 8.90 -8.13
C ASP A 121 2.88 8.20 -6.77
N TRP A 122 3.76 7.26 -6.45
CA TRP A 122 3.82 6.62 -5.14
C TRP A 122 4.17 7.63 -4.04
N LEU A 123 5.16 8.49 -4.27
CA LEU A 123 5.52 9.55 -3.32
C LEU A 123 4.35 10.51 -3.07
N LYS A 124 3.58 10.88 -4.10
CA LYS A 124 2.39 11.71 -3.94
C LYS A 124 1.32 11.01 -3.10
N GLN A 125 1.07 9.71 -3.32
CA GLN A 125 0.12 8.94 -2.51
C GLN A 125 0.59 8.80 -1.06
N LEU A 126 1.86 8.48 -0.82
CA LEU A 126 2.45 8.40 0.52
C LEU A 126 2.34 9.74 1.26
N SER A 127 2.62 10.85 0.57
CA SER A 127 2.55 12.20 1.17
C SER A 127 1.13 12.63 1.54
N SER A 128 0.11 12.07 0.91
CA SER A 128 -1.31 12.36 1.19
C SER A 128 -1.95 11.37 2.17
N ALA A 129 -1.27 10.28 2.52
CA ALA A 129 -1.80 9.23 3.39
C ALA A 129 -2.04 9.74 4.82
N PRO A 130 -3.21 9.51 5.42
CA PRO A 130 -3.50 9.94 6.77
C PRO A 130 -2.69 9.14 7.80
N TYR A 131 -2.28 9.78 8.89
CA TYR A 131 -1.57 9.17 10.02
C TYR A 131 -0.24 8.48 9.68
N LEU A 132 0.29 8.69 8.48
CA LEU A 132 1.58 8.17 8.06
C LEU A 132 2.70 9.17 8.39
N GLU A 133 3.78 8.70 8.99
CA GLU A 133 4.98 9.50 9.24
C GLU A 133 5.76 9.68 7.93
N ARG A 134 6.08 10.94 7.59
CA ARG A 134 6.67 11.31 6.29
C ARG A 134 8.17 11.52 6.43
N LEU A 135 8.95 10.46 6.28
CA LEU A 135 10.41 10.49 6.37
C LEU A 135 11.08 10.64 5.00
N THR A 136 10.36 10.32 3.91
CA THR A 136 10.93 10.42 2.54
C THR A 136 11.06 11.83 2.01
N VAL A 137 10.34 12.80 2.59
CA VAL A 137 10.25 14.20 2.07
C VAL A 137 11.59 14.92 2.09
N GLU A 138 12.47 14.57 3.01
CA GLU A 138 13.78 15.22 3.20
C GLU A 138 14.92 14.45 2.52
N GLN A 139 14.64 13.34 1.86
CA GLN A 139 15.66 12.46 1.28
C GLN A 139 15.73 12.61 -0.24
N SER A 140 16.95 12.60 -0.77
CA SER A 140 17.19 12.42 -2.20
C SER A 140 16.92 10.97 -2.64
N GLU A 141 16.71 10.76 -3.95
CA GLU A 141 16.53 9.39 -4.51
C GLU A 141 17.68 8.45 -4.10
N THR A 142 18.93 8.95 -4.10
CA THR A 142 20.10 8.15 -3.76
C THR A 142 20.14 7.78 -2.28
N GLU A 143 19.83 8.71 -1.37
CA GLU A 143 19.77 8.43 0.07
C GLU A 143 18.68 7.40 0.40
N LEU A 144 17.51 7.57 -0.18
CA LEU A 144 16.40 6.62 0.01
C LEU A 144 16.74 5.24 -0.56
N ALA A 145 17.40 5.18 -1.73
CA ALA A 145 17.87 3.93 -2.31
C ALA A 145 18.88 3.21 -1.38
N GLN A 146 19.83 3.94 -0.81
CA GLN A 146 20.78 3.40 0.16
C GLN A 146 20.10 2.87 1.42
N GLU A 147 19.13 3.62 1.96
CA GLU A 147 18.38 3.19 3.15
C GLU A 147 17.56 1.92 2.89
N LEU A 148 17.05 1.77 1.68
CA LEU A 148 16.29 0.59 1.25
C LEU A 148 17.20 -0.59 0.83
N GLY A 149 18.49 -0.36 0.64
CA GLY A 149 19.45 -1.37 0.17
C GLY A 149 19.37 -1.65 -1.33
N ILE A 150 19.07 -0.60 -2.13
CA ILE A 150 19.00 -0.65 -3.60
C ILE A 150 20.32 -0.17 -4.19
N ASP A 151 21.16 -1.11 -4.65
CA ASP A 151 22.56 -0.85 -4.99
C ASP A 151 22.76 0.11 -6.17
N ASN A 152 21.85 0.13 -7.14
CA ASN A 152 22.00 0.95 -8.34
C ASN A 152 21.55 2.42 -8.15
N GLY A 153 21.09 2.79 -6.95
CA GLY A 153 20.68 4.15 -6.59
C GLY A 153 19.45 4.67 -7.33
N LYS A 154 18.68 3.78 -8.00
CA LYS A 154 17.47 4.10 -8.75
C LYS A 154 16.26 3.37 -8.17
N LEU A 155 15.17 4.11 -7.98
CA LEU A 155 13.99 3.60 -7.29
C LEU A 155 12.90 3.09 -8.25
N GLU A 156 12.88 3.59 -9.49
CA GLU A 156 11.86 3.20 -10.47
C GLU A 156 11.87 1.69 -10.74
N GLY A 157 10.69 1.07 -10.68
CA GLY A 157 10.47 -0.35 -10.93
C GLY A 157 10.70 -1.29 -9.73
N TRP A 158 11.31 -0.82 -8.65
CA TRP A 158 11.72 -1.68 -7.54
C TRP A 158 10.65 -1.98 -6.47
N PHE A 159 9.45 -1.44 -6.61
CA PHE A 159 8.38 -1.62 -5.62
C PHE A 159 7.21 -2.38 -6.23
N LEU A 160 6.75 -3.44 -5.55
CA LEU A 160 5.65 -4.25 -6.05
C LEU A 160 4.32 -3.51 -5.87
N PRO A 161 3.56 -3.26 -6.96
CA PRO A 161 2.23 -2.68 -6.87
C PRO A 161 1.26 -3.65 -6.19
N GLU A 162 0.81 -3.28 -5.01
CA GLU A 162 -0.12 -4.07 -4.17
C GLU A 162 -0.85 -3.12 -3.19
N THR A 163 -1.72 -3.68 -2.37
CA THR A 163 -2.35 -2.97 -1.26
C THR A 163 -1.56 -3.19 0.03
N TYR A 164 -1.00 -2.13 0.57
CA TYR A 164 -0.22 -2.13 1.81
C TYR A 164 -1.01 -1.56 2.97
N ALA A 165 -1.28 -2.42 3.97
CA ALA A 165 -1.88 -1.98 5.22
C ALA A 165 -0.83 -1.34 6.13
N TYR A 166 -1.25 -0.31 6.89
CA TYR A 166 -0.42 0.36 7.89
C TYR A 166 -1.27 0.83 9.08
N THR A 167 -0.63 1.09 10.20
CA THR A 167 -1.25 1.66 11.41
C THR A 167 -0.72 3.07 11.66
N THR A 168 -1.31 3.78 12.60
CA THR A 168 -0.79 5.07 13.08
C THR A 168 0.67 4.93 13.52
N HIS A 169 1.48 5.94 13.22
CA HIS A 169 2.94 5.96 13.45
C HIS A 169 3.78 5.03 12.56
N ALA A 170 3.18 4.35 11.57
CA ALA A 170 3.97 3.74 10.52
C ALA A 170 4.62 4.82 9.64
N SER A 171 5.86 4.61 9.22
CA SER A 171 6.54 5.52 8.29
C SER A 171 6.30 5.12 6.82
N ASP A 172 6.34 6.10 5.92
CA ASP A 172 6.31 5.89 4.48
C ASP A 172 7.47 4.99 4.00
N ILE A 173 8.67 5.14 4.59
CA ILE A 173 9.82 4.26 4.33
C ILE A 173 9.50 2.81 4.70
N SER A 174 8.74 2.57 5.77
CA SER A 174 8.36 1.20 6.16
C SER A 174 7.46 0.52 5.13
N ILE A 175 6.60 1.27 4.47
CA ILE A 175 5.75 0.79 3.35
C ILE A 175 6.62 0.51 2.13
N LEU A 176 7.49 1.45 1.74
CA LEU A 176 8.41 1.27 0.63
C LEU A 176 9.34 0.07 0.84
N ARG A 177 9.85 -0.13 2.06
CA ARG A 177 10.70 -1.28 2.38
C ARG A 177 9.98 -2.61 2.18
N ARG A 178 8.71 -2.73 2.59
CA ARG A 178 7.91 -3.93 2.32
C ARG A 178 7.69 -4.13 0.83
N ALA A 179 7.29 -3.08 0.12
CA ALA A 179 7.05 -3.15 -1.32
C ALA A 179 8.32 -3.54 -2.11
N TYR A 180 9.50 -3.06 -1.68
CA TYR A 180 10.78 -3.46 -2.24
C TYR A 180 11.11 -4.93 -1.94
N GLN A 181 10.92 -5.36 -0.69
CA GLN A 181 11.16 -6.76 -0.30
C GLN A 181 10.26 -7.72 -1.06
N ASP A 182 8.98 -7.37 -1.22
CA ASP A 182 8.01 -8.16 -1.98
C ASP A 182 8.40 -8.24 -3.46
N MET A 183 8.80 -7.11 -4.08
CA MET A 183 9.28 -7.07 -5.46
C MET A 183 10.53 -7.94 -5.62
N LYS A 184 11.52 -7.74 -4.75
CA LYS A 184 12.78 -8.49 -4.82
C LYS A 184 12.55 -9.99 -4.67
N ALA A 185 11.76 -10.39 -3.68
CA ALA A 185 11.45 -11.82 -3.46
C ALA A 185 10.72 -12.44 -4.65
N PHE A 186 9.74 -11.73 -5.22
CA PHE A 186 8.99 -12.19 -6.39
C PHE A 186 9.88 -12.28 -7.64
N LEU A 187 10.68 -11.24 -7.89
CA LEU A 187 11.59 -11.18 -9.04
C LEU A 187 12.65 -12.30 -8.98
N ASP A 188 13.29 -12.48 -7.81
CA ASP A 188 14.31 -13.52 -7.62
C ASP A 188 13.70 -14.92 -7.84
N ALA A 189 12.54 -15.21 -7.23
CA ALA A 189 11.85 -16.49 -7.39
C ALA A 189 11.39 -16.76 -8.84
N SER A 190 10.97 -15.71 -9.55
CA SER A 190 10.56 -15.80 -10.96
C SER A 190 11.76 -15.96 -11.89
N TRP A 191 12.88 -15.30 -11.57
CA TRP A 191 14.14 -15.43 -12.31
C TRP A 191 14.69 -16.85 -12.31
N GLU A 192 14.62 -17.55 -11.17
CA GLU A 192 15.05 -18.96 -11.08
C GLU A 192 14.20 -19.89 -11.96
N LYS A 193 12.96 -19.54 -12.23
CA LYS A 193 12.00 -20.33 -13.03
C LYS A 193 11.89 -19.84 -14.47
N ARG A 194 12.73 -18.88 -14.91
CA ARG A 194 12.66 -18.29 -16.23
C ARG A 194 12.92 -19.29 -17.35
N GLN A 195 12.40 -19.00 -18.51
CA GLN A 195 12.77 -19.73 -19.73
C GLN A 195 14.29 -19.61 -20.01
N ALA A 196 14.84 -20.66 -20.59
CA ALA A 196 16.24 -20.64 -21.03
C ALA A 196 16.45 -19.68 -22.22
N ASN A 197 17.70 -19.20 -22.37
CA ASN A 197 18.14 -18.39 -23.51
C ASN A 197 17.37 -17.06 -23.68
N LEU A 198 16.91 -16.45 -22.57
CA LEU A 198 16.42 -15.08 -22.63
C LEU A 198 17.59 -14.10 -22.89
N PRO A 199 17.33 -12.97 -23.57
CA PRO A 199 18.37 -11.98 -23.88
C PRO A 199 18.77 -11.11 -22.66
N TYR A 200 18.26 -11.40 -21.50
CA TYR A 200 18.56 -10.69 -20.24
C TYR A 200 19.73 -11.35 -19.53
N LYS A 201 20.64 -10.54 -18.99
CA LYS A 201 21.80 -11.01 -18.23
C LYS A 201 21.54 -11.04 -16.72
N THR A 202 20.63 -10.19 -16.25
CA THR A 202 20.34 -10.01 -14.83
C THR A 202 18.82 -9.96 -14.56
N PRO A 203 18.37 -10.23 -13.31
CA PRO A 203 16.98 -9.99 -12.91
C PRO A 203 16.52 -8.55 -13.16
N TYR A 204 17.43 -7.59 -12.99
CA TYR A 204 17.12 -6.17 -13.20
C TYR A 204 16.81 -5.86 -14.67
N GLU A 205 17.53 -6.44 -15.62
CA GLU A 205 17.20 -6.30 -17.06
C GLU A 205 15.81 -6.89 -17.39
N ALA A 206 15.43 -8.00 -16.74
CA ALA A 206 14.08 -8.54 -16.86
C ALA A 206 13.02 -7.60 -16.26
N LEU A 207 13.34 -6.93 -15.14
CA LEU A 207 12.47 -5.93 -14.52
C LEU A 207 12.27 -4.71 -15.43
N ILE A 208 13.33 -4.26 -16.10
CA ILE A 208 13.24 -3.20 -17.14
C ILE A 208 12.28 -3.62 -18.23
N MET A 209 12.43 -4.81 -18.78
CA MET A 209 11.52 -5.33 -19.82
C MET A 209 10.10 -5.47 -19.31
N ALA A 210 9.89 -5.96 -18.09
CA ALA A 210 8.58 -6.08 -17.48
C ALA A 210 7.88 -4.71 -17.38
N SER A 211 8.60 -3.65 -17.05
CA SER A 211 8.05 -2.30 -16.99
C SER A 211 7.60 -1.77 -18.35
N ILE A 212 8.27 -2.16 -19.41
CA ILE A 212 7.88 -1.84 -20.80
C ILE A 212 6.60 -2.59 -21.16
N ILE A 213 6.56 -3.91 -20.92
CA ILE A 213 5.38 -4.76 -21.17
C ILE A 213 4.16 -4.23 -20.41
N GLU A 214 4.35 -3.82 -19.16
CA GLU A 214 3.29 -3.23 -18.32
C GLU A 214 2.65 -2.00 -18.96
N LYS A 215 3.46 -1.17 -19.61
CA LYS A 215 2.99 0.06 -20.27
C LYS A 215 2.43 -0.18 -21.68
N GLU A 216 2.68 -1.33 -22.29
CA GLU A 216 2.21 -1.63 -23.65
C GLU A 216 0.81 -2.19 -23.68
N THR A 217 0.41 -2.98 -22.69
CA THR A 217 -0.90 -3.63 -22.75
C THR A 217 -1.55 -3.80 -21.38
N GLY A 218 -2.85 -3.48 -21.31
CA GLY A 218 -3.73 -3.87 -20.23
C GLY A 218 -4.38 -5.26 -20.45
N GLN A 219 -4.16 -5.91 -21.61
CA GLN A 219 -4.78 -7.20 -21.93
C GLN A 219 -3.95 -8.35 -21.38
N PRO A 220 -4.46 -9.12 -20.38
CA PRO A 220 -3.70 -10.19 -19.74
C PRO A 220 -3.18 -11.25 -20.72
N ASP A 221 -4.01 -11.62 -21.70
CA ASP A 221 -3.72 -12.70 -22.65
C ASP A 221 -2.64 -12.33 -23.69
N GLU A 222 -2.34 -11.05 -23.85
CA GLU A 222 -1.36 -10.55 -24.83
C GLU A 222 0.02 -10.27 -24.21
N ARG A 223 0.16 -10.18 -22.89
CA ARG A 223 1.44 -9.83 -22.24
C ARG A 223 2.59 -10.74 -22.67
N ALA A 224 2.39 -12.06 -22.61
CA ALA A 224 3.43 -13.02 -23.01
C ALA A 224 3.73 -12.99 -24.52
N GLN A 225 2.78 -12.56 -25.35
CA GLN A 225 2.95 -12.41 -26.79
C GLN A 225 3.69 -11.10 -27.12
N ILE A 226 3.38 -10.00 -26.46
CA ILE A 226 4.14 -8.73 -26.55
C ILE A 226 5.57 -8.95 -26.07
N ALA A 227 5.75 -9.64 -24.93
CA ALA A 227 7.08 -10.02 -24.45
C ALA A 227 7.87 -10.79 -25.50
N SER A 228 7.24 -11.72 -26.24
CA SER A 228 7.91 -12.47 -27.31
C SER A 228 8.43 -11.58 -28.45
N VAL A 229 7.68 -10.53 -28.81
CA VAL A 229 8.14 -9.56 -29.83
C VAL A 229 9.40 -8.85 -29.38
N PHE A 230 9.43 -8.33 -28.15
CA PHE A 230 10.60 -7.62 -27.63
C PHE A 230 11.81 -8.55 -27.47
N VAL A 231 11.60 -9.77 -26.97
CA VAL A 231 12.65 -10.80 -26.86
C VAL A 231 13.23 -11.14 -28.23
N ASN A 232 12.39 -11.33 -29.26
CA ASN A 232 12.82 -11.59 -30.60
C ASN A 232 13.62 -10.41 -31.20
N ARG A 233 13.16 -9.17 -30.99
CA ARG A 233 13.89 -7.97 -31.44
C ARG A 233 15.27 -7.88 -30.78
N LEU A 234 15.35 -8.06 -29.44
CA LEU A 234 16.65 -8.05 -28.74
C LEU A 234 17.61 -9.11 -29.27
N ARG A 235 17.13 -10.35 -29.56
CA ARG A 235 17.94 -11.43 -30.10
C ARG A 235 18.49 -11.10 -31.50
N LEU A 236 17.74 -10.33 -32.28
CA LEU A 236 18.13 -9.90 -33.64
C LEU A 236 18.90 -8.57 -33.67
N GLY A 237 19.17 -7.96 -32.50
CA GLY A 237 19.80 -6.64 -32.44
C GLY A 237 18.91 -5.51 -32.98
N MET A 238 17.60 -5.72 -33.03
CA MET A 238 16.64 -4.70 -33.43
C MET A 238 16.32 -3.75 -32.27
N LYS A 239 16.12 -2.48 -32.59
CA LYS A 239 15.63 -1.48 -31.61
C LYS A 239 14.23 -1.85 -31.13
N LEU A 240 13.93 -1.59 -29.84
CA LEU A 240 12.63 -1.92 -29.27
C LEU A 240 11.50 -1.04 -29.84
N GLN A 241 11.76 0.24 -30.08
CA GLN A 241 10.84 1.20 -30.72
C GLN A 241 9.46 1.22 -30.07
N THR A 242 9.44 1.47 -28.77
CA THR A 242 8.24 1.46 -27.95
C THR A 242 7.98 2.85 -27.36
N ASP A 243 6.80 3.39 -27.63
CA ASP A 243 6.37 4.75 -27.26
C ASP A 243 6.45 5.03 -25.75
N PRO A 244 6.07 4.12 -24.84
CA PRO A 244 6.18 4.35 -23.41
C PRO A 244 7.59 4.75 -22.93
N THR A 245 8.63 4.23 -23.55
CA THR A 245 10.01 4.59 -23.19
C THR A 245 10.35 6.03 -23.60
N VAL A 246 9.84 6.47 -24.75
CA VAL A 246 9.98 7.88 -25.20
C VAL A 246 9.24 8.80 -24.24
N ILE A 247 7.98 8.47 -23.91
CA ILE A 247 7.16 9.23 -22.95
C ILE A 247 7.88 9.39 -21.61
N TYR A 248 8.48 8.30 -21.11
CA TYR A 248 9.25 8.35 -19.86
C TYR A 248 10.48 9.27 -19.98
N GLY A 249 11.20 9.18 -21.08
CA GLY A 249 12.40 10.01 -21.34
C GLY A 249 12.10 11.48 -21.49
N VAL A 250 10.90 11.87 -21.92
CA VAL A 250 10.47 13.27 -22.08
C VAL A 250 9.44 13.71 -21.05
N LYS A 251 9.30 12.97 -19.95
CA LYS A 251 8.22 13.13 -18.94
C LYS A 251 7.99 14.58 -18.48
N ASP A 252 9.05 15.36 -18.33
CA ASP A 252 8.98 16.75 -17.82
C ASP A 252 8.34 17.72 -18.82
N ARG A 253 8.27 17.37 -20.10
CA ARG A 253 7.71 18.17 -21.20
C ARG A 253 6.55 17.48 -21.93
N TYR A 254 6.14 16.29 -21.49
CA TYR A 254 5.08 15.51 -22.14
C TYR A 254 3.70 16.11 -21.86
N ASP A 255 3.00 16.50 -22.92
CA ASP A 255 1.68 17.12 -22.88
C ASP A 255 0.52 16.21 -23.29
N GLY A 256 0.76 14.88 -23.38
CA GLY A 256 -0.23 13.90 -23.81
C GLY A 256 -0.04 13.43 -25.25
N ASN A 257 0.83 14.04 -26.04
CA ASN A 257 1.11 13.68 -27.43
C ASN A 257 2.61 13.50 -27.69
N ILE A 258 2.98 12.41 -28.35
CA ILE A 258 4.34 12.18 -28.85
C ILE A 258 4.52 12.93 -30.16
N ARG A 259 5.49 13.82 -30.21
CA ARG A 259 5.86 14.56 -31.42
C ARG A 259 6.91 13.81 -32.21
N ARG A 260 6.98 14.08 -33.51
CA ARG A 260 8.02 13.47 -34.39
C ARG A 260 9.44 13.78 -33.89
N SER A 261 9.66 14.96 -33.31
CA SER A 261 10.92 15.34 -32.67
C SER A 261 11.28 14.45 -31.48
N ASP A 262 10.29 13.98 -30.71
CA ASP A 262 10.53 13.13 -29.54
C ASP A 262 11.04 11.75 -29.94
N LEU A 263 10.58 11.24 -31.11
CA LEU A 263 11.05 9.94 -31.66
C LEU A 263 12.51 9.99 -32.14
N THR A 264 13.06 11.19 -32.38
CA THR A 264 14.44 11.39 -32.84
C THR A 264 15.34 12.00 -31.77
N ASP A 265 14.77 12.33 -30.60
CA ASP A 265 15.50 12.90 -29.48
C ASP A 265 16.55 11.93 -28.93
N VAL A 266 17.79 12.41 -28.79
CA VAL A 266 18.90 11.62 -28.22
C VAL A 266 18.76 11.57 -26.70
N ASN A 267 18.06 10.57 -26.22
CA ASN A 267 17.73 10.36 -24.82
C ASN A 267 17.98 8.88 -24.46
N PRO A 268 18.58 8.56 -23.30
CA PRO A 268 18.89 7.18 -22.92
C PRO A 268 17.67 6.27 -22.76
N TYR A 269 16.47 6.84 -22.71
CA TYR A 269 15.22 6.07 -22.69
C TYR A 269 14.58 5.92 -24.07
N ASN A 270 15.04 6.66 -25.08
CA ASN A 270 14.42 6.61 -26.42
C ASN A 270 14.81 5.35 -27.19
N THR A 271 14.00 4.31 -27.10
CA THR A 271 14.24 3.03 -27.79
C THR A 271 14.06 3.08 -29.31
N TYR A 272 13.69 4.22 -29.90
CA TYR A 272 13.81 4.47 -31.36
C TYR A 272 15.24 4.83 -31.74
N VAL A 273 16.04 5.32 -30.80
CA VAL A 273 17.42 5.80 -31.05
C VAL A 273 18.46 4.87 -30.44
N ILE A 274 18.26 4.41 -29.20
CA ILE A 274 19.19 3.50 -28.53
C ILE A 274 19.01 2.04 -28.98
N ASP A 275 20.04 1.24 -28.81
CA ASP A 275 20.01 -0.21 -28.96
C ASP A 275 19.78 -0.88 -27.60
N GLY A 276 18.98 -1.95 -27.55
CA GLY A 276 18.72 -2.71 -26.34
C GLY A 276 17.72 -2.06 -25.38
N LEU A 277 17.93 -2.29 -24.08
CA LEU A 277 17.06 -1.83 -23.00
C LEU A 277 17.42 -0.41 -22.56
N PRO A 278 16.46 0.39 -22.08
CA PRO A 278 16.74 1.63 -21.37
C PRO A 278 17.49 1.36 -20.06
N PRO A 279 18.10 2.40 -19.42
CA PRO A 279 18.96 2.21 -18.25
C PRO A 279 18.21 1.79 -16.97
N THR A 280 16.93 2.08 -16.88
CA THR A 280 16.07 1.72 -15.74
C THR A 280 14.69 1.26 -16.20
N PRO A 281 13.89 0.63 -15.34
CA PRO A 281 12.45 0.52 -15.54
C PRO A 281 11.81 1.90 -15.79
N ILE A 282 10.66 1.91 -16.44
CA ILE A 282 9.91 3.13 -16.78
C ILE A 282 8.58 3.25 -16.00
N ALA A 283 8.28 2.26 -15.18
CA ALA A 283 7.11 2.19 -14.31
C ALA A 283 7.30 1.05 -13.29
N MET A 284 6.41 0.95 -12.32
CA MET A 284 6.29 -0.20 -11.41
C MET A 284 5.53 -1.33 -12.10
N PRO A 285 6.18 -2.44 -12.53
CA PRO A 285 5.47 -3.54 -13.17
C PRO A 285 4.77 -4.43 -12.15
N GLY A 286 3.61 -4.97 -12.52
CA GLY A 286 2.94 -6.01 -11.78
C GLY A 286 3.55 -7.39 -11.99
N LYS A 287 3.14 -8.35 -11.16
CA LYS A 287 3.61 -9.74 -11.22
C LYS A 287 3.44 -10.37 -12.60
N ALA A 288 2.29 -10.13 -13.24
CA ALA A 288 1.97 -10.69 -14.54
C ALA A 288 2.91 -10.22 -15.66
N SER A 289 3.36 -8.96 -15.62
CA SER A 289 4.32 -8.43 -16.59
C SER A 289 5.73 -8.96 -16.36
N ILE A 290 6.12 -9.20 -15.09
CA ILE A 290 7.40 -9.85 -14.73
C ILE A 290 7.39 -11.31 -15.23
N GLU A 291 6.31 -12.04 -14.98
CA GLU A 291 6.15 -13.42 -15.46
C GLU A 291 6.18 -13.48 -16.99
N ALA A 292 5.52 -12.55 -17.69
CA ALA A 292 5.53 -12.47 -19.15
C ALA A 292 6.93 -12.17 -19.72
N ALA A 293 7.70 -11.27 -19.08
CA ALA A 293 9.08 -10.98 -19.46
C ALA A 293 9.97 -12.22 -19.32
N LEU A 294 9.77 -13.01 -18.27
CA LEU A 294 10.59 -14.20 -17.97
C LEU A 294 10.09 -15.47 -18.64
N ASN A 295 8.84 -15.51 -19.08
CA ASN A 295 8.22 -16.64 -19.77
C ASN A 295 7.45 -16.17 -21.00
N PRO A 296 8.11 -15.53 -21.99
CA PRO A 296 7.46 -15.07 -23.19
C PRO A 296 6.90 -16.24 -24.00
N LYS A 297 5.81 -16.00 -24.73
CA LYS A 297 5.26 -16.98 -25.66
C LYS A 297 6.28 -17.28 -26.76
N SER A 298 6.43 -18.54 -27.13
CA SER A 298 7.30 -18.91 -28.26
C SER A 298 6.64 -18.53 -29.57
N THR A 299 7.11 -17.45 -30.18
CA THR A 299 6.64 -16.97 -31.50
C THR A 299 7.80 -16.42 -32.31
N ASP A 300 7.54 -16.14 -33.59
CA ASP A 300 8.45 -15.46 -34.51
C ASP A 300 7.97 -14.03 -34.85
N TYR A 301 7.07 -13.46 -34.05
CA TYR A 301 6.60 -12.10 -34.25
C TYR A 301 7.68 -11.06 -33.94
N LEU A 302 7.74 -10.04 -34.78
CA LEU A 302 8.64 -8.89 -34.62
C LEU A 302 7.92 -7.55 -34.49
N TYR A 303 6.62 -7.51 -34.81
CA TYR A 303 5.82 -6.30 -34.82
C TYR A 303 4.44 -6.56 -34.23
N PHE A 304 3.85 -5.53 -33.64
CA PHE A 304 2.44 -5.50 -33.28
C PHE A 304 1.86 -4.10 -33.55
N VAL A 305 0.56 -4.01 -33.75
CA VAL A 305 -0.18 -2.77 -33.94
C VAL A 305 -1.55 -2.89 -33.29
N ALA A 306 -2.06 -1.81 -32.69
CA ALA A 306 -3.39 -1.79 -32.10
C ALA A 306 -4.48 -2.04 -33.16
N LYS A 307 -5.37 -3.01 -32.91
CA LYS A 307 -6.50 -3.34 -33.79
C LYS A 307 -7.85 -2.86 -33.27
N GLY A 308 -7.86 -2.13 -32.15
CA GLY A 308 -9.06 -1.67 -31.45
C GLY A 308 -9.43 -2.56 -30.27
N GLY A 309 -10.29 -2.03 -29.36
CA GLY A 309 -10.70 -2.75 -28.14
C GLY A 309 -9.58 -3.09 -27.16
N GLY A 310 -8.45 -2.37 -27.22
CA GLY A 310 -7.25 -2.65 -26.39
C GLY A 310 -6.43 -3.86 -26.88
N ALA A 311 -6.79 -4.49 -28.00
CA ALA A 311 -6.12 -5.66 -28.53
C ALA A 311 -5.15 -5.31 -29.68
N HIS A 312 -4.19 -6.21 -29.94
CA HIS A 312 -3.15 -6.02 -30.96
C HIS A 312 -3.21 -7.09 -32.06
N TYR A 313 -2.72 -6.69 -33.26
CA TYR A 313 -2.42 -7.59 -34.35
C TYR A 313 -0.91 -7.77 -34.41
N PHE A 314 -0.45 -9.01 -34.47
CA PHE A 314 0.96 -9.39 -34.45
C PHE A 314 1.44 -9.82 -35.85
N SER A 315 2.63 -9.39 -36.23
CA SER A 315 3.22 -9.63 -37.57
C SER A 315 4.65 -10.10 -37.44
N ARG A 316 5.09 -10.91 -38.44
CA ARG A 316 6.46 -11.43 -38.53
C ARG A 316 7.34 -10.51 -39.38
N THR A 317 6.76 -9.86 -40.39
CA THR A 317 7.47 -9.02 -41.34
C THR A 317 6.99 -7.58 -41.32
N LEU A 318 7.84 -6.65 -41.75
CA LEU A 318 7.49 -5.24 -41.87
C LEU A 318 6.34 -5.03 -42.86
N ASP A 319 6.28 -5.83 -43.95
CA ASP A 319 5.23 -5.74 -44.97
C ASP A 319 3.86 -6.15 -44.39
N GLU A 320 3.81 -7.19 -43.56
CA GLU A 320 2.59 -7.57 -42.83
C GLU A 320 2.18 -6.46 -41.85
N HIS A 321 3.13 -5.93 -41.09
CA HIS A 321 2.88 -4.82 -40.16
C HIS A 321 2.32 -3.58 -40.89
N ASN A 322 2.95 -3.18 -42.01
CA ASN A 322 2.49 -2.03 -42.79
C ASN A 322 1.09 -2.24 -43.39
N ARG A 323 0.74 -3.47 -43.75
CA ARG A 323 -0.65 -3.80 -44.16
C ARG A 323 -1.62 -3.64 -43.01
N ALA A 324 -1.28 -4.17 -41.82
CA ALA A 324 -2.11 -4.04 -40.60
C ALA A 324 -2.26 -2.59 -40.17
N VAL A 325 -1.21 -1.78 -40.21
CA VAL A 325 -1.29 -0.32 -39.93
C VAL A 325 -2.28 0.38 -40.86
N ARG A 326 -2.22 0.08 -42.18
CA ARG A 326 -3.19 0.64 -43.14
C ARG A 326 -4.61 0.20 -42.83
N GLU A 327 -4.80 -1.04 -42.41
CA GLU A 327 -6.13 -1.61 -42.14
C GLU A 327 -6.73 -1.09 -40.83
N PHE A 328 -5.97 -1.12 -39.75
CA PHE A 328 -6.50 -0.86 -38.40
C PHE A 328 -6.35 0.58 -37.93
N ILE A 329 -5.36 1.31 -38.45
CA ILE A 329 -5.08 2.69 -38.02
C ILE A 329 -5.54 3.71 -39.06
N LEU A 330 -5.13 3.54 -40.34
CA LEU A 330 -5.33 4.56 -41.38
C LEU A 330 -6.70 4.47 -42.07
N LYS A 331 -7.38 3.32 -42.08
CA LYS A 331 -8.69 3.12 -42.69
C LYS A 331 -9.86 3.33 -41.71
N LYS A 332 -9.65 3.88 -40.52
CA LYS A 332 -10.77 4.30 -39.68
C LYS A 332 -11.51 5.42 -40.36
N PRO A 333 -12.88 5.30 -40.50
CA PRO A 333 -13.72 6.31 -41.13
C PRO A 333 -13.71 7.63 -40.40
#